data_14675a24346d75a6581cb67775d4c3d6
#
_entry.id   14675a24346d75a6581cb67775d4c3d6
#
_cell.length_a   1.000
_cell.length_b   1.000
_cell.length_c   1.000
_cell.angle_alpha   90.00
_cell.angle_beta   90.00
_cell.angle_gamma   90.00
#
_symmetry.space_group_name_H-M   'P 1'
#
loop_
_entity.id
_entity.type
_entity.pdbx_description
1 polymer ?
#
loop_
_entity_poly.entity_id
_entity_poly.type
_entity_poly.pdbx_seq_one_letter_code
_entity_poly.pdbx_strand_id
1 'polypeptide(L)'
;IEARAIAVPVAEFRKVFAQAGSSSLVDVKVDAAAPVKALIQEVQLHHLTMQPIHIDFHQVRMDEKMHARVPLKFTGESAAVKALGGTFVKTMDAVEVECLPADLPHEIEVDIAALHTFDAAITVAGLKLPQGVAVLDDAKQTIATVEAPLTEEELKKLEGQIEELKREKE
;
A
#
# COMPACT_ATOMS: atom_id res chain seq x y z
N ILE A 1 -24.67 -8.32 -7.44
CA ILE A 1 -25.05 -7.05 -6.77
C ILE A 1 -25.03 -5.98 -7.82
N GLU A 2 -26.11 -5.21 -7.96
CA GLU A 2 -26.18 -4.13 -8.95
C GLU A 2 -25.30 -2.95 -8.49
N ALA A 3 -24.53 -2.40 -9.42
CA ALA A 3 -23.75 -1.19 -9.17
C ALA A 3 -24.71 0.01 -9.01
N ARG A 4 -24.55 0.77 -7.92
CA ARG A 4 -25.37 1.94 -7.64
C ARG A 4 -24.48 3.16 -7.44
N ALA A 5 -24.72 4.22 -8.21
CA ALA A 5 -24.03 5.48 -8.03
C ALA A 5 -24.62 6.21 -6.79
N ILE A 6 -23.72 6.63 -5.90
CA ILE A 6 -24.05 7.40 -4.70
C ILE A 6 -23.18 8.64 -4.63
N ALA A 7 -23.68 9.70 -4.01
CA ALA A 7 -22.89 10.90 -3.72
C ALA A 7 -22.59 10.97 -2.21
N VAL A 8 -21.33 11.21 -1.88
CA VAL A 8 -20.87 11.30 -0.49
C VAL A 8 -20.24 12.67 -0.25
N PRO A 9 -20.57 13.37 0.85
CA PRO A 9 -19.91 14.62 1.20
C PRO A 9 -18.42 14.39 1.47
N VAL A 10 -17.55 15.10 0.76
CA VAL A 10 -16.07 14.92 0.85
C VAL A 10 -15.58 15.14 2.29
N ALA A 11 -16.14 16.10 3.02
CA ALA A 11 -15.74 16.43 4.39
C ALA A 11 -16.01 15.28 5.37
N GLU A 12 -17.14 14.60 5.24
CA GLU A 12 -17.50 13.44 6.07
C GLU A 12 -16.64 12.23 5.70
N PHE A 13 -16.51 11.96 4.41
CA PHE A 13 -15.66 10.88 3.93
C PHE A 13 -14.21 11.01 4.43
N ARG A 14 -13.61 12.19 4.33
CA ARG A 14 -12.22 12.39 4.81
C ARG A 14 -12.04 12.08 6.29
N LYS A 15 -13.03 12.40 7.15
CA LYS A 15 -12.97 12.07 8.58
C LYS A 15 -13.00 10.57 8.81
N VAL A 16 -13.92 9.88 8.12
CA VAL A 16 -14.06 8.42 8.22
C VAL A 16 -12.82 7.74 7.67
N PHE A 17 -12.35 8.16 6.50
CA PHE A 17 -11.18 7.59 5.84
C PHE A 17 -9.88 7.76 6.65
N ALA A 18 -9.73 8.91 7.33
CA ALA A 18 -8.58 9.16 8.22
C ALA A 18 -8.55 8.23 9.45
N GLN A 19 -9.71 7.76 9.89
CA GLN A 19 -9.83 6.83 11.03
C GLN A 19 -9.82 5.36 10.59
N ALA A 20 -10.52 5.08 9.51
CA ALA A 20 -10.73 3.72 9.02
C ALA A 20 -9.58 3.22 8.11
N GLY A 21 -8.92 4.12 7.37
CA GLY A 21 -7.97 3.72 6.33
C GLY A 21 -8.65 3.06 5.12
N SER A 22 -7.84 2.42 4.27
CA SER A 22 -8.32 1.76 3.04
C SER A 22 -8.79 0.32 3.23
N SER A 23 -8.53 -0.29 4.39
CA SER A 23 -8.84 -1.70 4.67
C SER A 23 -9.88 -1.91 5.77
N SER A 24 -10.71 -0.89 6.04
CA SER A 24 -11.73 -0.99 7.08
C SER A 24 -13.14 -1.10 6.51
N LEU A 25 -13.97 -1.81 7.26
CA LEU A 25 -15.40 -1.85 7.00
C LEU A 25 -16.06 -0.56 7.46
N VAL A 26 -16.87 0.02 6.60
CA VAL A 26 -17.66 1.22 6.88
C VAL A 26 -19.14 0.92 6.72
N ASP A 27 -19.96 1.53 7.54
CA ASP A 27 -21.41 1.46 7.39
C ASP A 27 -21.87 2.59 6.46
N VAL A 28 -22.29 2.24 5.26
CA VAL A 28 -22.83 3.18 4.27
C VAL A 28 -24.34 3.23 4.40
N LYS A 29 -24.87 4.39 4.74
CA LYS A 29 -26.30 4.66 4.80
C LYS A 29 -26.71 5.55 3.64
N VAL A 30 -27.56 5.03 2.77
CA VAL A 30 -28.10 5.77 1.63
C VAL A 30 -29.55 6.17 1.93
N ASP A 31 -29.81 7.45 2.05
CA ASP A 31 -31.14 8.03 2.36
C ASP A 31 -31.76 7.42 3.65
N ALA A 32 -32.96 6.91 3.55
CA ALA A 32 -33.70 6.26 4.65
C ALA A 32 -33.51 4.74 4.68
N ALA A 33 -32.63 4.18 3.86
CA ALA A 33 -32.39 2.75 3.84
C ALA A 33 -31.59 2.27 5.05
N ALA A 34 -31.62 0.96 5.30
CA ALA A 34 -30.81 0.35 6.34
C ALA A 34 -29.30 0.51 6.02
N PRO A 35 -28.44 0.71 7.01
CA PRO A 35 -27.01 0.80 6.80
C PRO A 35 -26.48 -0.51 6.24
N VAL A 36 -25.62 -0.41 5.24
CA VAL A 36 -25.00 -1.55 4.55
C VAL A 36 -23.50 -1.53 4.86
N LYS A 37 -22.96 -2.69 5.24
CA LYS A 37 -21.52 -2.84 5.45
C LYS A 37 -20.80 -2.90 4.11
N ALA A 38 -19.86 -2.01 3.93
CA ALA A 38 -19.05 -1.92 2.73
C ALA A 38 -17.57 -1.75 3.06
N LEU A 39 -16.72 -2.30 2.19
CA LEU A 39 -15.29 -2.05 2.19
C LEU A 39 -14.99 -0.90 1.23
N ILE A 40 -14.07 -0.03 1.61
CA ILE A 40 -13.50 0.96 0.69
C ILE A 40 -12.46 0.22 -0.16
N GLN A 41 -12.77 -0.03 -1.42
CA GLN A 41 -11.90 -0.81 -2.31
C GLN A 41 -10.85 0.07 -2.96
N GLU A 42 -11.25 1.23 -3.48
CA GLU A 42 -10.35 2.18 -4.12
C GLU A 42 -10.78 3.62 -3.85
N VAL A 43 -9.81 4.50 -3.69
CA VAL A 43 -10.01 5.95 -3.56
C VAL A 43 -9.13 6.65 -4.58
N GLN A 44 -9.73 7.26 -5.58
CA GLN A 44 -9.02 8.07 -6.55
C GLN A 44 -8.88 9.50 -6.04
N LEU A 45 -7.64 9.97 -5.95
CA LEU A 45 -7.32 11.30 -5.47
C LEU A 45 -6.93 12.23 -6.63
N HIS A 46 -7.32 13.47 -6.52
CA HIS A 46 -6.88 14.52 -7.44
C HIS A 46 -5.39 14.81 -7.23
N HIS A 47 -4.58 14.76 -8.28
CA HIS A 47 -3.11 14.83 -8.18
C HIS A 47 -2.57 16.08 -7.49
N LEU A 48 -3.22 17.24 -7.64
CA LEU A 48 -2.75 18.50 -7.05
C LEU A 48 -3.38 18.80 -5.69
N THR A 49 -4.70 18.57 -5.56
CA THR A 49 -5.44 18.97 -4.36
C THR A 49 -5.55 17.85 -3.32
N MET A 50 -5.18 16.62 -3.71
CA MET A 50 -5.31 15.41 -2.87
C MET A 50 -6.73 15.19 -2.35
N GLN A 51 -7.72 15.73 -3.06
CA GLN A 51 -9.13 15.51 -2.74
C GLN A 51 -9.63 14.24 -3.41
N PRO A 52 -10.47 13.44 -2.75
CA PRO A 52 -11.10 12.28 -3.36
C PRO A 52 -12.04 12.72 -4.50
N ILE A 53 -11.85 12.13 -5.67
CA ILE A 53 -12.67 12.33 -6.87
C ILE A 53 -13.67 11.19 -7.01
N HIS A 54 -13.21 9.97 -6.81
CA HIS A 54 -14.00 8.74 -6.91
C HIS A 54 -13.68 7.81 -5.75
N ILE A 55 -14.71 7.11 -5.29
CA ILE A 55 -14.60 6.16 -4.18
C ILE A 55 -15.42 4.93 -4.56
N ASP A 56 -14.77 3.78 -4.55
CA ASP A 56 -15.41 2.50 -4.81
C ASP A 56 -15.72 1.80 -3.50
N PHE A 57 -16.99 1.58 -3.24
CA PHE A 57 -17.48 0.82 -2.11
C PHE A 57 -17.90 -0.57 -2.56
N HIS A 58 -17.32 -1.59 -1.98
CA HIS A 58 -17.72 -2.97 -2.18
C HIS A 58 -18.58 -3.44 -1.02
N GLN A 59 -19.87 -3.75 -1.29
CA GLN A 59 -20.75 -4.31 -0.27
C GLN A 59 -20.29 -5.72 0.07
N VAL A 60 -20.06 -5.96 1.37
CA VAL A 60 -19.57 -7.25 1.86
C VAL A 60 -20.61 -8.00 2.67
N ARG A 61 -20.56 -9.33 2.57
CA ARG A 61 -21.31 -10.25 3.41
C ARG A 61 -20.35 -10.82 4.44
N MET A 62 -20.77 -10.84 5.70
CA MET A 62 -19.91 -11.30 6.81
C MET A 62 -19.51 -12.77 6.73
N ASP A 63 -20.27 -13.56 5.97
CA ASP A 63 -20.09 -15.00 5.84
C ASP A 63 -19.25 -15.43 4.63
N GLU A 64 -18.89 -14.48 3.77
CA GLU A 64 -18.14 -14.76 2.55
C GLU A 64 -16.72 -14.20 2.66
N LYS A 65 -15.74 -14.99 2.19
CA LYS A 65 -14.35 -14.51 2.05
C LYS A 65 -14.28 -13.42 0.99
N MET A 66 -13.47 -12.45 1.23
CA MET A 66 -13.29 -11.31 0.35
C MET A 66 -11.81 -11.05 0.09
N HIS A 67 -11.54 -10.43 -1.05
CA HIS A 67 -10.21 -9.94 -1.39
C HIS A 67 -10.13 -8.47 -0.97
N ALA A 68 -9.07 -8.12 -0.29
CA ALA A 68 -8.82 -6.76 0.15
C ALA A 68 -7.34 -6.41 0.00
N ARG A 69 -7.06 -5.15 -0.29
CA ARG A 69 -5.70 -4.61 -0.28
C ARG A 69 -5.42 -4.01 1.09
N VAL A 70 -4.44 -4.59 1.79
CA VAL A 70 -4.04 -4.14 3.11
C VAL A 70 -2.72 -3.38 3.01
N PRO A 71 -2.66 -2.13 3.50
CA PRO A 71 -1.44 -1.33 3.46
C PRO A 71 -0.38 -1.92 4.40
N LEU A 72 0.88 -1.77 3.99
CA LEU A 72 2.04 -2.18 4.75
C LEU A 72 2.58 -1.00 5.54
N LYS A 73 2.75 -1.19 6.84
CA LYS A 73 3.35 -0.21 7.72
C LYS A 73 4.76 -0.65 8.10
N PHE A 74 5.74 0.05 7.59
CA PHE A 74 7.13 -0.22 7.89
C PHE A 74 7.50 0.36 9.25
N THR A 75 7.94 -0.51 10.17
CA THR A 75 8.34 -0.16 11.52
C THR A 75 9.79 -0.54 11.76
N GLY A 76 10.45 0.14 12.71
CA GLY A 76 11.84 -0.08 13.03
C GLY A 76 12.81 0.80 12.22
N GLU A 77 14.08 0.53 12.34
CA GLU A 77 15.18 1.22 11.67
C GLU A 77 16.16 0.21 11.11
N SER A 78 16.44 0.31 9.83
CA SER A 78 17.41 -0.55 9.16
C SER A 78 18.84 -0.10 9.46
N ALA A 79 19.68 -1.04 9.89
CA ALA A 79 21.12 -0.80 10.06
C ALA A 79 21.79 -0.46 8.72
N ALA A 80 21.34 -1.05 7.61
CA ALA A 80 21.85 -0.75 6.28
C ALA A 80 21.60 0.70 5.86
N VAL A 81 20.47 1.30 6.26
CA VAL A 81 20.18 2.71 5.99
C VAL A 81 21.01 3.63 6.90
N LYS A 82 21.04 3.36 8.22
CA LYS A 82 21.72 4.25 9.18
C LYS A 82 23.24 4.14 9.17
N ALA A 83 23.78 2.92 9.14
CA ALA A 83 25.20 2.68 9.27
C ALA A 83 25.95 2.71 7.94
N LEU A 84 25.30 2.27 6.86
CA LEU A 84 25.91 2.12 5.54
C LEU A 84 25.42 3.18 4.53
N GLY A 85 24.52 4.07 4.94
CA GLY A 85 24.03 5.16 4.08
C GLY A 85 23.13 4.70 2.91
N GLY A 86 22.59 3.48 2.98
CA GLY A 86 21.72 2.93 1.93
C GLY A 86 20.37 3.67 1.83
N THR A 87 19.78 3.59 0.66
CA THR A 87 18.45 4.14 0.40
C THR A 87 17.41 3.03 0.56
N PHE A 88 16.42 3.28 1.42
CA PHE A 88 15.28 2.37 1.58
C PHE A 88 14.32 2.51 0.40
N VAL A 89 14.12 1.43 -0.33
CA VAL A 89 13.23 1.37 -1.49
C VAL A 89 12.06 0.46 -1.18
N LYS A 90 10.85 1.01 -1.22
CA LYS A 90 9.60 0.27 -1.13
C LYS A 90 9.17 -0.16 -2.53
N THR A 91 9.05 -1.45 -2.74
CA THR A 91 8.56 -2.01 -4.00
C THR A 91 7.04 -2.17 -3.98
N MET A 92 6.48 -2.43 -2.78
CA MET A 92 5.04 -2.57 -2.56
C MET A 92 4.61 -1.75 -1.35
N ASP A 93 3.49 -1.04 -1.50
CA ASP A 93 2.87 -0.27 -0.40
C ASP A 93 1.68 -1.02 0.23
N ALA A 94 1.13 -2.02 -0.45
CA ALA A 94 0.01 -2.83 0.02
C ALA A 94 0.12 -4.25 -0.53
N VAL A 95 -0.49 -5.21 0.16
CA VAL A 95 -0.55 -6.63 -0.21
C VAL A 95 -2.00 -7.06 -0.36
N GLU A 96 -2.28 -7.89 -1.38
CA GLU A 96 -3.61 -8.45 -1.60
C GLU A 96 -3.82 -9.69 -0.75
N VAL A 97 -4.87 -9.66 0.06
CA VAL A 97 -5.19 -10.73 0.99
C VAL A 97 -6.62 -11.24 0.80
N GLU A 98 -6.82 -12.52 1.06
CA GLU A 98 -8.12 -13.16 1.18
C GLU A 98 -8.42 -13.42 2.66
N CYS A 99 -9.47 -12.84 3.17
CA CYS A 99 -9.91 -13.04 4.56
C CYS A 99 -11.41 -12.88 4.72
N LEU A 100 -11.92 -13.26 5.90
CA LEU A 100 -13.27 -12.87 6.28
C LEU A 100 -13.30 -11.38 6.68
N PRO A 101 -14.42 -10.69 6.47
CA PRO A 101 -14.55 -9.28 6.85
C PRO A 101 -14.27 -9.00 8.34
N ALA A 102 -14.50 -10.00 9.20
CA ALA A 102 -14.23 -9.88 10.64
C ALA A 102 -12.72 -9.93 10.98
N ASP A 103 -11.92 -10.59 10.14
CA ASP A 103 -10.49 -10.83 10.39
C ASP A 103 -9.60 -9.88 9.57
N LEU A 104 -10.20 -8.88 8.89
CA LEU A 104 -9.49 -7.93 8.06
C LEU A 104 -8.61 -7.00 8.91
N PRO A 105 -7.27 -7.04 8.77
CA PRO A 105 -6.39 -6.13 9.49
C PRO A 105 -6.40 -4.73 8.85
N HIS A 106 -6.28 -3.69 9.66
CA HIS A 106 -6.17 -2.31 9.16
C HIS A 106 -4.83 -2.04 8.48
N GLU A 107 -3.76 -2.63 8.98
CA GLU A 107 -2.39 -2.52 8.47
C GLU A 107 -1.62 -3.79 8.82
N ILE A 108 -0.61 -4.12 8.02
CA ILE A 108 0.33 -5.20 8.32
C ILE A 108 1.68 -4.56 8.65
N GLU A 109 2.17 -4.79 9.87
CA GLU A 109 3.45 -4.27 10.30
C GLU A 109 4.59 -5.09 9.71
N VAL A 110 5.54 -4.38 9.08
CA VAL A 110 6.76 -4.94 8.49
C VAL A 110 7.95 -4.38 9.22
N ASP A 111 8.70 -5.22 9.91
CA ASP A 111 9.90 -4.81 10.63
C ASP A 111 11.09 -4.72 9.66
N ILE A 112 11.55 -3.48 9.43
CA ILE A 112 12.71 -3.22 8.57
C ILE A 112 14.05 -3.38 9.30
N ALA A 113 14.05 -3.65 10.61
CA ALA A 113 15.28 -3.90 11.37
C ALA A 113 16.01 -5.17 10.89
N ALA A 114 15.29 -6.09 10.22
CA ALA A 114 15.89 -7.27 9.60
C ALA A 114 16.80 -6.96 8.39
N LEU A 115 16.72 -5.76 7.81
CA LEU A 115 17.55 -5.33 6.69
C LEU A 115 18.91 -4.82 7.19
N HIS A 116 19.87 -5.73 7.32
CA HIS A 116 21.23 -5.41 7.80
C HIS A 116 22.23 -5.12 6.68
N THR A 117 21.95 -5.60 5.46
CA THR A 117 22.84 -5.50 4.27
C THR A 117 22.07 -4.96 3.08
N PHE A 118 22.80 -4.49 2.06
CA PHE A 118 22.18 -3.99 0.81
C PHE A 118 21.51 -5.09 -0.02
N ASP A 119 21.94 -6.36 0.11
CA ASP A 119 21.33 -7.49 -0.60
C ASP A 119 20.11 -8.07 0.15
N ALA A 120 19.83 -7.57 1.35
CA ALA A 120 18.70 -8.04 2.13
C ALA A 120 17.39 -7.48 1.54
N ALA A 121 16.46 -8.38 1.23
CA ALA A 121 15.13 -8.03 0.77
C ALA A 121 14.08 -8.66 1.70
N ILE A 122 13.05 -7.91 2.03
CA ILE A 122 11.87 -8.45 2.70
C ILE A 122 10.91 -8.94 1.63
N THR A 123 10.54 -10.22 1.70
CA THR A 123 9.58 -10.85 0.79
C THR A 123 8.24 -11.03 1.47
N VAL A 124 7.20 -11.27 0.66
CA VAL A 124 5.82 -11.54 1.13
C VAL A 124 5.79 -12.71 2.11
N ALA A 125 6.63 -13.75 1.90
CA ALA A 125 6.73 -14.89 2.82
C ALA A 125 7.22 -14.55 4.23
N GLY A 126 7.91 -13.43 4.40
CA GLY A 126 8.42 -12.94 5.69
C GLY A 126 7.43 -12.11 6.50
N LEU A 127 6.22 -11.88 6.00
CA LEU A 127 5.20 -11.10 6.69
C LEU A 127 4.62 -11.85 7.89
N LYS A 128 4.42 -11.14 8.99
CA LYS A 128 3.67 -11.64 10.15
C LYS A 128 2.18 -11.42 9.91
N LEU A 129 1.51 -12.45 9.44
CA LEU A 129 0.08 -12.41 9.15
C LEU A 129 -0.73 -12.75 10.40
N PRO A 130 -1.84 -12.06 10.67
CA PRO A 130 -2.81 -12.49 11.69
C PRO A 130 -3.53 -13.77 11.27
N GLN A 131 -4.18 -14.43 12.23
CA GLN A 131 -4.95 -15.63 11.97
C GLN A 131 -6.14 -15.32 11.05
N GLY A 132 -6.43 -16.21 10.11
CA GLY A 132 -7.57 -16.07 9.19
C GLY A 132 -7.28 -15.26 7.91
N VAL A 133 -6.06 -14.75 7.73
CA VAL A 133 -5.66 -13.99 6.54
C VAL A 133 -4.74 -14.82 5.65
N ALA A 134 -5.11 -15.00 4.39
CA ALA A 134 -4.29 -15.65 3.38
C ALA A 134 -3.82 -14.60 2.35
N VAL A 135 -2.53 -14.57 2.03
CA VAL A 135 -1.99 -13.70 1.01
C VAL A 135 -2.15 -14.34 -0.35
N LEU A 136 -2.62 -13.56 -1.32
CA LEU A 136 -2.79 -13.98 -2.72
C LEU A 136 -1.56 -13.64 -3.56
N ASP A 137 -0.79 -12.64 -3.16
CA ASP A 137 0.45 -12.26 -3.84
C ASP A 137 1.51 -13.36 -3.78
N ASP A 138 2.42 -13.35 -4.74
CA ASP A 138 3.49 -14.34 -4.80
C ASP A 138 4.43 -14.21 -3.58
N ALA A 139 4.61 -15.32 -2.86
CA ALA A 139 5.46 -15.40 -1.66
C ALA A 139 6.91 -14.95 -1.90
N LYS A 140 7.39 -15.02 -3.15
CA LYS A 140 8.74 -14.59 -3.55
C LYS A 140 8.85 -13.11 -3.89
N GLN A 141 7.72 -12.41 -3.99
CA GLN A 141 7.73 -11.00 -4.35
C GLN A 141 8.41 -10.17 -3.26
N THR A 142 9.28 -9.26 -3.68
CA THR A 142 9.98 -8.35 -2.77
C THR A 142 9.07 -7.20 -2.39
N ILE A 143 8.94 -6.94 -1.10
CA ILE A 143 8.17 -5.83 -0.53
C ILE A 143 9.04 -4.59 -0.37
N ALA A 144 10.23 -4.80 0.18
CA ALA A 144 11.17 -3.72 0.43
C ALA A 144 12.61 -4.23 0.34
N THR A 145 13.48 -3.36 -0.13
CA THR A 145 14.93 -3.59 -0.20
C THR A 145 15.69 -2.34 0.20
N VAL A 146 16.97 -2.48 0.45
CA VAL A 146 17.88 -1.34 0.65
C VAL A 146 18.89 -1.34 -0.47
N GLU A 147 18.92 -0.27 -1.25
CA GLU A 147 19.92 -0.06 -2.29
C GLU A 147 21.14 0.66 -1.72
N ALA A 148 22.31 0.28 -2.21
CA ALA A 148 23.55 0.95 -1.87
C ALA A 148 23.52 2.41 -2.36
N PRO A 149 24.09 3.37 -1.64
CA PRO A 149 24.23 4.72 -2.15
C PRO A 149 25.07 4.71 -3.42
N LEU A 150 24.62 5.43 -4.43
CA LEU A 150 25.39 5.60 -5.66
C LEU A 150 26.75 6.20 -5.32
N THR A 151 27.82 5.52 -5.72
CA THR A 151 29.16 6.04 -5.56
C THR A 151 29.38 7.23 -6.49
N GLU A 152 30.26 8.17 -6.12
CA GLU A 152 30.56 9.33 -6.99
C GLU A 152 31.03 8.93 -8.39
N GLU A 153 31.61 7.74 -8.53
CA GLU A 153 32.03 7.18 -9.84
C GLU A 153 30.83 6.72 -10.70
N GLU A 154 29.80 6.20 -10.07
CA GLU A 154 28.56 5.79 -10.76
C GLU A 154 27.73 7.01 -11.16
N LEU A 155 27.68 8.04 -10.30
CA LEU A 155 27.06 9.32 -10.63
C LEU A 155 27.73 9.97 -11.84
N LYS A 156 29.05 10.01 -11.91
CA LYS A 156 29.81 10.53 -13.07
C LYS A 156 29.58 9.70 -14.34
N LYS A 157 29.42 8.38 -14.23
CA LYS A 157 29.08 7.54 -15.38
C LYS A 157 27.66 7.82 -15.89
N LEU A 158 26.70 7.96 -14.99
CA LEU A 158 25.32 8.31 -15.35
C LEU A 158 25.21 9.70 -15.95
N GLU A 159 25.91 10.69 -15.41
CA GLU A 159 25.97 12.04 -16.00
C GLU A 159 26.59 12.01 -17.39
N GLY A 160 27.65 11.24 -17.62
CA GLY A 160 28.26 11.03 -18.93
C GLY A 160 27.30 10.40 -19.95
N GLN A 161 26.54 9.39 -19.54
CA GLN A 161 25.54 8.74 -20.41
C GLN A 161 24.35 9.66 -20.75
N ILE A 162 23.93 10.48 -19.80
CA ILE A 162 22.86 11.48 -20.03
C ILE A 162 23.35 12.56 -21.02
N GLU A 163 24.61 12.95 -20.94
CA GLU A 163 25.20 13.95 -21.82
C GLU A 163 25.43 13.40 -23.24
N GLU A 164 25.78 12.14 -23.39
CA GLU A 164 25.84 11.44 -24.69
C GLU A 164 24.44 11.33 -25.34
N LEU A 165 23.43 10.93 -24.57
CA LEU A 165 22.04 10.85 -25.07
C LEU A 165 21.44 12.20 -25.46
N LYS A 166 21.91 13.30 -24.84
CA LYS A 166 21.53 14.65 -25.23
C LYS A 166 22.20 15.10 -26.54
N ARG A 167 23.44 14.66 -26.80
CA ARG A 167 24.16 14.97 -28.03
C ARG A 167 23.65 14.19 -29.25
N GLU A 168 23.06 13.00 -29.03
CA GLU A 168 22.45 12.22 -30.13
C GLU A 168 21.06 12.74 -30.55
N LYS A 169 20.45 13.63 -29.77
CA LYS A 169 19.12 14.21 -30.05
C LYS A 169 19.16 15.66 -30.61
N GLU A 170 20.33 16.24 -30.79
CA GLU A 170 20.53 17.51 -31.47
C GLU A 170 21.00 17.30 -32.91
#